data_c4e4e575f793011e08449172eb1456d6
#
_entry.id   c4e4e575f793011e08449172eb1456d6
#
_cell.length_a   1.000
_cell.length_b   1.000
_cell.length_c   1.000
_cell.angle_alpha   90.00
_cell.angle_beta   90.00
_cell.angle_gamma   90.00
#
_symmetry.space_group_name_H-M   'P 1'
#
loop_
_entity.id
_entity.type
_entity.pdbx_description
1 polymer ?
#
loop_
_entity_poly.entity_id
_entity_poly.type
_entity_poly.pdbx_seq_one_letter_code
_entity_poly.pdbx_strand_id
1 'polypeptide(L)'
;LANTDGETGLDPSEGYTDDDDEMALMNYWGEIKIGSYIYMFNQDGSYYQYYDDGGCTLCVAATTSQLRNRKVGDPLPTGVAVIKPEPLAIIIGPGSCENVIKSTDFVYNGDRTWRMKWKIKAVNGPFGGRAHLKAVTRSYKKVNGKWKKRSAQIEAYAAGTIWDGSCASSTAIETPIKSKKARKVKAKNYYYGKVKEREILGTHYHSSVGTVQKWLE
;
A
#
# COMPACT_ATOMS: atom_id res chain seq x y z
N LEU A 1 6.49 9.21 17.62
CA LEU A 1 6.23 7.87 17.10
C LEU A 1 7.59 7.21 16.88
N ALA A 2 7.92 6.24 17.69
CA ALA A 2 9.16 5.51 17.55
C ALA A 2 9.09 4.76 16.23
N ASN A 3 9.84 5.24 15.27
CA ASN A 3 10.05 4.53 14.03
C ASN A 3 10.87 3.28 14.36
N THR A 4 10.19 2.20 14.62
CA THR A 4 10.81 0.90 14.89
C THR A 4 11.33 0.34 13.58
N ASP A 5 12.32 1.01 12.96
CA ASP A 5 13.15 0.42 11.94
C ASP A 5 14.02 -0.70 12.55
N GLY A 6 13.36 -1.56 13.32
CA GLY A 6 13.94 -2.82 13.70
C GLY A 6 14.28 -3.62 12.45
N GLU A 7 15.23 -4.51 12.54
CA GLU A 7 15.68 -5.35 11.42
C GLU A 7 14.58 -6.19 10.77
N THR A 8 13.45 -6.34 11.41
CA THR A 8 12.26 -6.99 10.89
C THR A 8 11.59 -6.16 9.80
N GLY A 9 11.95 -4.86 9.68
CA GLY A 9 11.60 -4.03 8.52
C GLY A 9 10.11 -3.76 8.33
N LEU A 10 9.27 -4.19 9.21
CA LEU A 10 7.85 -3.88 9.18
C LEU A 10 7.63 -2.65 10.08
N ASP A 11 7.38 -1.53 9.45
CA ASP A 11 6.65 -0.45 10.08
C ASP A 11 5.28 -1.04 10.47
N PRO A 12 4.84 -0.98 11.74
CA PRO A 12 3.55 -1.51 12.15
C PRO A 12 2.38 -1.00 11.30
N SER A 13 2.49 0.20 10.74
CA SER A 13 1.53 0.78 9.82
C SER A 13 1.60 0.18 8.39
N GLU A 14 2.70 -0.45 8.00
CA GLU A 14 2.81 -1.12 6.69
C GLU A 14 1.86 -2.33 6.56
N GLY A 15 1.29 -2.82 7.65
CA GLY A 15 0.30 -3.91 7.65
C GLY A 15 -1.11 -3.49 7.24
N TYR A 16 -1.45 -2.19 7.32
CA TYR A 16 -2.79 -1.68 7.02
C TYR A 16 -2.88 -1.05 5.65
N THR A 17 -1.90 -0.23 5.29
CA THR A 17 -1.83 0.40 3.97
C THR A 17 -0.39 0.70 3.58
N ASP A 18 -0.14 0.74 2.28
CA ASP A 18 1.15 1.17 1.72
C ASP A 18 1.16 2.66 1.36
N ASP A 19 0.05 3.35 1.51
CA ASP A 19 -0.05 4.76 1.17
C ASP A 19 0.28 5.63 2.39
N ASP A 20 1.30 6.46 2.26
CA ASP A 20 1.72 7.34 3.36
C ASP A 20 0.65 8.40 3.68
N ASP A 21 -0.17 8.77 2.69
CA ASP A 21 -1.24 9.73 2.87
C ASP A 21 -2.42 9.09 3.62
N GLU A 22 -2.72 7.81 3.33
CA GLU A 22 -3.69 7.02 4.11
C GLU A 22 -3.17 6.75 5.52
N MET A 23 -1.88 6.39 5.67
CA MET A 23 -1.26 6.20 6.99
C MET A 23 -1.26 7.47 7.84
N ALA A 24 -1.12 8.65 7.23
CA ALA A 24 -1.18 9.92 7.94
C ALA A 24 -2.58 10.23 8.51
N LEU A 25 -3.61 9.61 7.96
CA LEU A 25 -4.99 9.74 8.43
C LEU A 25 -5.37 8.69 9.49
N MET A 26 -4.58 7.62 9.62
CA MET A 26 -4.83 6.54 10.58
C MET A 26 -4.03 6.76 11.86
N ASN A 27 -4.60 6.35 12.98
CA ASN A 27 -3.84 6.25 14.21
C ASN A 27 -2.97 4.97 14.21
N TYR A 28 -2.18 4.79 15.27
CA TYR A 28 -1.31 3.62 15.46
C TYR A 28 -2.04 2.26 15.38
N TRP A 29 -3.34 2.24 15.66
CA TRP A 29 -4.17 1.04 15.66
C TRP A 29 -4.84 0.75 14.31
N GLY A 30 -4.54 1.51 13.27
CA GLY A 30 -5.18 1.39 11.97
C GLY A 30 -6.62 1.90 11.95
N GLU A 31 -6.95 2.87 12.79
CA GLU A 31 -8.28 3.44 12.90
C GLU A 31 -8.35 4.80 12.21
N ILE A 32 -9.44 5.07 11.53
CA ILE A 32 -9.77 6.37 10.94
C ILE A 32 -11.24 6.70 11.23
N LYS A 33 -11.51 7.96 11.55
CA LYS A 33 -12.89 8.48 11.65
C LYS A 33 -13.25 9.25 10.39
N ILE A 34 -14.34 8.85 9.75
CA ILE A 34 -14.89 9.51 8.56
C ILE A 34 -16.36 9.84 8.84
N GLY A 35 -16.68 11.11 9.01
CA GLY A 35 -18.00 11.53 9.46
C GLY A 35 -18.33 10.96 10.85
N SER A 36 -19.47 10.30 10.96
CA SER A 36 -19.93 9.64 12.19
C SER A 36 -19.56 8.15 12.25
N TYR A 37 -18.63 7.68 11.44
CA TYR A 37 -18.20 6.29 11.47
C TYR A 37 -16.72 6.17 11.79
N ILE A 38 -16.39 5.16 12.59
CA ILE A 38 -15.01 4.72 12.84
C ILE A 38 -14.78 3.45 12.05
N TYR A 39 -13.66 3.40 11.36
CA TYR A 39 -13.18 2.26 10.59
C TYR A 39 -11.88 1.78 11.22
N MET A 40 -11.84 0.51 11.62
CA MET A 40 -10.67 -0.15 12.17
C MET A 40 -10.24 -1.25 11.19
N PHE A 41 -9.10 -1.07 10.56
CA PHE A 41 -8.59 -1.97 9.53
C PHE A 41 -7.82 -3.14 10.14
N ASN A 42 -8.06 -4.33 9.62
CA ASN A 42 -7.35 -5.56 9.96
C ASN A 42 -6.25 -5.85 8.94
N GLN A 43 -5.25 -6.63 9.33
CA GLN A 43 -4.14 -7.01 8.45
C GLN A 43 -4.56 -7.87 7.25
N ASP A 44 -5.68 -8.57 7.35
CA ASP A 44 -6.27 -9.38 6.27
C ASP A 44 -7.04 -8.55 5.23
N GLY A 45 -7.08 -7.22 5.40
CA GLY A 45 -7.81 -6.30 4.53
C GLY A 45 -9.28 -6.13 4.89
N SER A 46 -9.82 -6.90 5.85
CA SER A 46 -11.14 -6.63 6.41
C SER A 46 -11.11 -5.41 7.33
N TYR A 47 -12.24 -4.84 7.63
CA TYR A 47 -12.33 -3.78 8.63
C TYR A 47 -13.63 -3.87 9.44
N TYR A 48 -13.56 -3.38 10.67
CA TYR A 48 -14.71 -3.12 11.50
C TYR A 48 -15.23 -1.72 11.22
N GLN A 49 -16.54 -1.58 11.10
CA GLN A 49 -17.21 -0.29 11.00
C GLN A 49 -18.20 -0.17 12.16
N TYR A 50 -18.14 0.94 12.88
CA TYR A 50 -19.08 1.25 13.95
C TYR A 50 -19.36 2.73 14.03
N TYR A 51 -20.52 3.06 14.58
CA TYR A 51 -21.06 4.42 14.59
C TYR A 51 -20.57 5.19 15.83
N ASP A 52 -20.19 6.44 15.62
CA ASP A 52 -19.84 7.41 16.66
C ASP A 52 -20.53 8.76 16.35
N ASP A 53 -21.69 8.96 16.92
CA ASP A 53 -22.47 10.19 16.80
C ASP A 53 -21.98 11.31 17.74
N GLY A 54 -20.96 11.04 18.55
CA GLY A 54 -20.47 11.94 19.58
C GLY A 54 -21.32 11.95 20.85
N GLY A 55 -22.43 11.18 20.87
CA GLY A 55 -23.36 11.14 22.02
C GLY A 55 -22.85 10.33 23.20
N CYS A 56 -21.98 9.35 22.98
CA CYS A 56 -21.42 8.50 24.02
C CYS A 56 -19.94 8.17 23.84
N THR A 57 -19.06 9.07 24.24
CA THR A 57 -17.60 8.86 24.13
C THR A 57 -17.11 7.59 24.86
N LEU A 58 -17.72 7.27 26.01
CA LEU A 58 -17.37 6.05 26.76
C LEU A 58 -17.80 4.78 26.04
N CYS A 59 -18.95 4.81 25.33
CA CYS A 59 -19.40 3.67 24.55
C CYS A 59 -18.47 3.38 23.38
N VAL A 60 -18.02 4.40 22.68
CA VAL A 60 -17.05 4.30 21.59
C VAL A 60 -15.73 3.76 22.09
N ALA A 61 -15.21 4.30 23.20
CA ALA A 61 -13.96 3.83 23.81
C ALA A 61 -14.06 2.36 24.26
N ALA A 62 -15.18 1.93 24.81
CA ALA A 62 -15.41 0.55 25.20
C ALA A 62 -15.44 -0.38 23.96
N THR A 63 -16.18 -0.01 22.92
CA THR A 63 -16.24 -0.76 21.66
C THR A 63 -14.86 -0.88 21.02
N THR A 64 -14.14 0.21 20.91
CA THR A 64 -12.78 0.25 20.39
C THR A 64 -11.84 -0.68 21.18
N SER A 65 -11.88 -0.61 22.49
CA SER A 65 -11.07 -1.47 23.37
C SER A 65 -11.41 -2.97 23.20
N GLN A 66 -12.68 -3.31 23.09
CA GLN A 66 -13.12 -4.68 22.85
C GLN A 66 -12.60 -5.20 21.50
N LEU A 67 -12.69 -4.40 20.44
CA LEU A 67 -12.20 -4.76 19.11
C LEU A 67 -10.69 -4.96 19.07
N ARG A 68 -9.92 -4.09 19.73
CA ARG A 68 -8.44 -4.20 19.80
C ARG A 68 -7.97 -5.47 20.52
N ASN A 69 -8.74 -5.94 21.49
CA ASN A 69 -8.41 -7.13 22.31
C ASN A 69 -9.13 -8.40 21.81
N ARG A 70 -9.93 -8.31 20.76
CA ARG A 70 -10.74 -9.41 20.25
C ARG A 70 -9.88 -10.53 19.67
N LYS A 71 -10.22 -11.77 20.02
CA LYS A 71 -9.61 -12.97 19.42
C LYS A 71 -10.54 -13.53 18.33
N VAL A 72 -9.95 -14.32 17.43
CA VAL A 72 -10.73 -15.03 16.41
C VAL A 72 -11.74 -15.94 17.11
N GLY A 73 -13.02 -15.80 16.73
CA GLY A 73 -14.13 -16.54 17.33
C GLY A 73 -14.91 -15.79 18.42
N ASP A 74 -14.38 -14.70 18.96
CA ASP A 74 -15.12 -13.90 19.92
C ASP A 74 -16.32 -13.20 19.23
N PRO A 75 -17.45 -13.02 19.94
CA PRO A 75 -18.60 -12.30 19.40
C PRO A 75 -18.22 -10.83 19.13
N LEU A 76 -18.88 -10.23 18.15
CA LEU A 76 -18.75 -8.81 17.87
C LEU A 76 -19.52 -7.98 18.89
N PRO A 77 -19.00 -6.81 19.29
CA PRO A 77 -19.78 -5.85 20.03
C PRO A 77 -21.05 -5.44 19.26
N THR A 78 -22.10 -5.10 19.99
CA THR A 78 -23.35 -4.62 19.39
C THR A 78 -23.11 -3.35 18.56
N GLY A 79 -23.68 -3.30 17.36
CA GLY A 79 -23.55 -2.16 16.45
C GLY A 79 -22.26 -2.13 15.63
N VAL A 80 -21.42 -3.14 15.72
CA VAL A 80 -20.23 -3.30 14.89
C VAL A 80 -20.53 -4.18 13.69
N ALA A 81 -20.27 -3.68 12.50
CA ALA A 81 -20.27 -4.47 11.27
C ALA A 81 -18.83 -4.89 10.91
N VAL A 82 -18.65 -6.14 10.51
CA VAL A 82 -17.44 -6.56 9.79
C VAL A 82 -17.70 -6.37 8.32
N ILE A 83 -16.94 -5.47 7.73
CA ILE A 83 -16.91 -5.38 6.28
C ILE A 83 -15.67 -6.15 5.83
N LYS A 84 -15.89 -7.31 5.31
CA LYS A 84 -14.89 -7.91 4.44
C LYS A 84 -15.07 -7.19 3.11
N PRO A 85 -14.04 -6.52 2.55
CA PRO A 85 -14.11 -6.21 1.15
C PRO A 85 -14.35 -7.58 0.49
N GLU A 86 -15.54 -7.81 0.01
CA GLU A 86 -15.71 -8.95 -0.87
C GLU A 86 -14.60 -8.79 -1.89
N PRO A 87 -13.78 -9.84 -2.13
CA PRO A 87 -13.06 -9.86 -3.37
C PRO A 87 -14.16 -9.64 -4.37
N LEU A 88 -14.21 -8.44 -4.97
CA LEU A 88 -15.20 -8.14 -6.00
C LEU A 88 -15.27 -9.42 -6.79
N ALA A 89 -16.38 -10.17 -6.62
CA ALA A 89 -16.54 -11.40 -7.34
C ALA A 89 -16.48 -10.99 -8.79
N ILE A 90 -15.28 -11.06 -9.30
CA ILE A 90 -15.01 -10.76 -10.69
C ILE A 90 -15.77 -11.85 -11.38
N ILE A 91 -16.92 -11.48 -11.92
CA ILE A 91 -17.54 -12.32 -12.94
C ILE A 91 -16.45 -12.44 -13.99
N ILE A 92 -15.72 -13.54 -13.94
CA ILE A 92 -14.68 -13.88 -14.90
C ILE A 92 -15.41 -14.21 -16.18
N GLY A 93 -15.82 -13.15 -16.88
CA GLY A 93 -16.12 -13.25 -18.29
C GLY A 93 -14.80 -13.48 -19.04
N PRO A 94 -14.80 -14.13 -20.21
CA PRO A 94 -13.62 -14.26 -21.02
C PRO A 94 -13.05 -12.85 -21.29
N GLY A 95 -11.86 -12.56 -20.73
CA GLY A 95 -11.20 -11.26 -20.87
C GLY A 95 -11.08 -10.42 -19.58
N SER A 96 -11.35 -10.98 -18.37
CA SER A 96 -11.18 -10.21 -17.11
C SER A 96 -9.73 -9.81 -16.89
N CYS A 97 -9.50 -8.51 -16.63
CA CYS A 97 -8.22 -8.00 -16.15
C CYS A 97 -8.13 -8.19 -14.63
N GLU A 98 -6.97 -8.51 -14.11
CA GLU A 98 -6.74 -8.60 -12.67
C GLU A 98 -6.83 -7.24 -11.99
N ASN A 99 -7.32 -7.20 -10.75
CA ASN A 99 -7.68 -5.94 -10.10
C ASN A 99 -6.59 -5.33 -9.24
N VAL A 100 -5.65 -6.10 -8.70
CA VAL A 100 -4.57 -5.60 -7.85
C VAL A 100 -3.33 -6.42 -8.11
N ILE A 101 -2.29 -5.75 -8.54
CA ILE A 101 -1.00 -6.40 -8.75
C ILE A 101 0.06 -5.60 -8.02
N LYS A 102 0.94 -6.30 -7.32
CA LYS A 102 2.02 -5.72 -6.55
C LYS A 102 3.27 -6.55 -6.72
N SER A 103 4.32 -5.93 -7.22
CA SER A 103 5.65 -6.52 -7.27
C SER A 103 6.63 -5.74 -6.42
N THR A 104 7.41 -6.41 -5.60
CA THR A 104 8.43 -5.80 -4.75
C THR A 104 9.56 -6.76 -4.44
N ASP A 105 10.79 -6.26 -4.44
CA ASP A 105 11.96 -7.06 -4.06
C ASP A 105 13.14 -6.15 -3.69
N PHE A 106 14.24 -6.76 -3.27
CA PHE A 106 15.52 -6.10 -2.99
C PHE A 106 16.55 -6.39 -4.07
N VAL A 107 17.32 -5.37 -4.44
CA VAL A 107 18.51 -5.50 -5.27
C VAL A 107 19.70 -4.93 -4.54
N TYR A 108 20.82 -5.63 -4.60
CA TYR A 108 22.03 -5.31 -3.88
C TYR A 108 23.12 -4.83 -4.86
N ASN A 109 23.99 -3.95 -4.38
CA ASN A 109 25.25 -3.69 -5.11
C ASN A 109 26.24 -4.88 -4.96
N GLY A 110 27.32 -4.87 -5.73
CA GLY A 110 28.24 -6.00 -5.81
C GLY A 110 28.88 -6.41 -4.47
N ASP A 111 29.22 -5.47 -3.61
CA ASP A 111 29.82 -5.71 -2.29
C ASP A 111 28.77 -5.88 -1.16
N ARG A 112 27.50 -5.83 -1.48
CA ARG A 112 26.38 -5.94 -0.54
C ARG A 112 26.43 -4.95 0.62
N THR A 113 26.97 -3.75 0.39
CA THR A 113 26.95 -2.65 1.37
C THR A 113 25.75 -1.74 1.20
N TRP A 114 25.19 -1.69 0.02
CA TRP A 114 23.94 -1.00 -0.30
C TRP A 114 22.90 -1.96 -0.87
N ARG A 115 21.62 -1.66 -0.59
CA ARG A 115 20.49 -2.30 -1.27
C ARG A 115 19.42 -1.28 -1.57
N MET A 116 18.71 -1.54 -2.64
CA MET A 116 17.50 -0.85 -3.05
C MET A 116 16.30 -1.78 -2.85
N LYS A 117 15.26 -1.33 -2.15
CA LYS A 117 13.93 -1.96 -2.22
C LYS A 117 13.14 -1.23 -3.28
N TRP A 118 12.72 -1.94 -4.27
CA TRP A 118 11.80 -1.44 -5.28
C TRP A 118 10.40 -2.01 -5.07
N LYS A 119 9.39 -1.27 -5.52
CA LYS A 119 7.98 -1.68 -5.47
C LYS A 119 7.22 -1.02 -6.58
N ILE A 120 6.42 -1.81 -7.28
CA ILE A 120 5.39 -1.35 -8.20
C ILE A 120 4.06 -1.83 -7.64
N LYS A 121 3.03 -0.98 -7.71
CA LYS A 121 1.69 -1.34 -7.25
C LYS A 121 0.66 -0.63 -8.11
N ALA A 122 -0.29 -1.38 -8.63
CA ALA A 122 -1.52 -0.88 -9.22
C ALA A 122 -2.67 -1.20 -8.25
N VAL A 123 -3.43 -0.22 -7.87
CA VAL A 123 -4.49 -0.36 -6.85
C VAL A 123 -5.76 0.28 -7.35
N ASN A 124 -6.86 -0.44 -7.26
CA ASN A 124 -8.18 0.18 -7.35
C ASN A 124 -8.45 0.90 -6.03
N GLY A 125 -8.89 2.15 -6.11
CA GLY A 125 -9.21 2.92 -4.91
C GLY A 125 -10.32 2.24 -4.10
N PRO A 126 -10.29 2.34 -2.77
CA PRO A 126 -11.41 1.89 -1.94
C PRO A 126 -12.67 2.69 -2.30
N PHE A 127 -13.82 2.04 -2.17
CA PHE A 127 -15.14 2.68 -2.39
C PHE A 127 -15.39 3.25 -3.79
N GLY A 128 -14.84 2.64 -4.84
CA GLY A 128 -15.00 3.16 -6.21
C GLY A 128 -14.22 4.46 -6.49
N GLY A 129 -13.29 4.80 -5.58
CA GLY A 129 -12.38 5.93 -5.73
C GLY A 129 -11.37 5.74 -6.86
N ARG A 130 -10.54 6.74 -7.07
CA ARG A 130 -9.54 6.75 -8.14
C ARG A 130 -8.51 5.63 -7.93
N ALA A 131 -8.39 4.73 -8.89
CA ALA A 131 -7.28 3.81 -8.95
C ALA A 131 -5.96 4.56 -9.13
N HIS A 132 -4.85 3.99 -8.66
CA HIS A 132 -3.55 4.61 -8.82
C HIS A 132 -2.45 3.61 -9.16
N LEU A 133 -1.53 4.06 -10.03
CA LEU A 133 -0.25 3.43 -10.30
C LEU A 133 0.81 4.08 -9.43
N LYS A 134 1.64 3.27 -8.76
CA LYS A 134 2.65 3.72 -7.83
C LYS A 134 3.97 2.99 -8.03
N ALA A 135 5.04 3.72 -8.16
CA ALA A 135 6.40 3.21 -8.11
C ALA A 135 7.13 3.77 -6.88
N VAL A 136 7.81 2.93 -6.13
CA VAL A 136 8.53 3.33 -4.91
C VAL A 136 9.94 2.77 -4.92
N THR A 137 10.93 3.61 -4.67
CA THR A 137 12.32 3.22 -4.46
C THR A 137 12.75 3.62 -3.06
N ARG A 138 13.29 2.68 -2.28
CA ARG A 138 13.84 2.91 -0.95
C ARG A 138 15.31 2.53 -0.91
N SER A 139 16.12 3.32 -0.20
CA SER A 139 17.57 3.16 -0.10
C SER A 139 17.98 2.71 1.30
N TYR A 140 18.85 1.70 1.35
CA TYR A 140 19.41 1.17 2.58
C TYR A 140 20.93 0.98 2.44
N LYS A 141 21.66 1.25 3.53
CA LYS A 141 23.09 0.97 3.67
C LYS A 141 23.33 0.04 4.85
N LYS A 142 24.24 -0.93 4.70
CA LYS A 142 24.67 -1.80 5.79
C LYS A 142 25.60 -1.01 6.71
N VAL A 143 25.26 -0.93 8.00
CA VAL A 143 26.03 -0.23 9.02
C VAL A 143 26.13 -1.13 10.24
N ASN A 144 27.32 -1.52 10.63
CA ASN A 144 27.57 -2.46 11.73
C ASN A 144 26.78 -3.78 11.58
N GLY A 145 26.79 -4.37 10.39
CA GLY A 145 26.06 -5.60 10.09
C GLY A 145 24.57 -5.42 9.80
N LYS A 146 23.97 -4.28 10.13
CA LYS A 146 22.53 -4.02 10.07
C LYS A 146 22.14 -3.10 8.92
N TRP A 147 21.00 -3.37 8.28
CA TRP A 147 20.47 -2.51 7.22
C TRP A 147 19.74 -1.31 7.81
N LYS A 148 20.20 -0.10 7.46
CA LYS A 148 19.58 1.17 7.91
C LYS A 148 19.19 2.01 6.71
N LYS A 149 18.04 2.67 6.78
CA LYS A 149 17.62 3.64 5.73
C LYS A 149 18.66 4.76 5.64
N ARG A 150 19.18 5.00 4.45
CA ARG A 150 20.17 6.04 4.16
C ARG A 150 19.84 6.76 2.87
N SER A 151 20.11 8.05 2.85
CA SER A 151 19.90 8.87 1.65
C SER A 151 20.92 8.51 0.58
N ALA A 152 20.43 8.30 -0.63
CA ALA A 152 21.19 8.15 -1.86
C ALA A 152 20.44 8.87 -2.98
N GLN A 153 21.07 9.12 -4.12
CA GLN A 153 20.36 9.53 -5.30
C GLN A 153 19.54 8.34 -5.79
N ILE A 154 18.22 8.47 -5.74
CA ILE A 154 17.27 7.41 -6.10
C ILE A 154 16.16 7.96 -6.99
N GLU A 155 15.64 7.10 -7.84
CA GLU A 155 14.56 7.42 -8.77
C GLU A 155 13.50 6.32 -8.76
N ALA A 156 12.26 6.72 -9.02
CA ALA A 156 11.13 5.83 -9.23
C ALA A 156 10.29 6.34 -10.40
N TYR A 157 9.89 5.41 -11.27
CA TYR A 157 9.03 5.63 -12.43
C TYR A 157 8.30 4.33 -12.75
N ALA A 158 7.08 4.42 -13.26
CA ALA A 158 6.38 3.30 -13.86
C ALA A 158 5.54 3.76 -15.04
N ALA A 159 5.50 2.95 -16.07
CA ALA A 159 4.69 3.18 -17.27
C ALA A 159 4.13 1.87 -17.81
N GLY A 160 3.08 1.96 -18.60
CA GLY A 160 2.47 0.81 -19.25
C GLY A 160 1.07 1.09 -19.72
N THR A 161 0.23 0.07 -19.63
CA THR A 161 -1.12 0.07 -20.18
C THR A 161 -2.14 -0.21 -19.09
N ILE A 162 -3.22 0.56 -19.10
CA ILE A 162 -4.45 0.29 -18.34
C ILE A 162 -5.58 -0.05 -19.28
N TRP A 163 -6.51 -0.84 -18.80
CA TRP A 163 -7.66 -1.32 -19.54
C TRP A 163 -8.95 -0.75 -18.95
N ASP A 164 -9.95 -0.52 -19.78
CA ASP A 164 -11.28 -0.16 -19.29
C ASP A 164 -11.91 -1.28 -18.43
N GLY A 165 -13.06 -1.00 -17.82
CA GLY A 165 -13.75 -1.96 -16.98
C GLY A 165 -14.14 -3.26 -17.67
N SER A 166 -14.30 -3.24 -18.99
CA SER A 166 -14.65 -4.37 -19.85
C SER A 166 -13.43 -5.11 -20.40
N CYS A 167 -12.22 -4.53 -20.24
CA CYS A 167 -10.97 -5.02 -20.84
C CYS A 167 -10.97 -5.04 -22.38
N ALA A 168 -11.81 -4.23 -23.00
CA ALA A 168 -11.93 -4.15 -24.47
C ALA A 168 -11.04 -3.06 -25.05
N SER A 169 -10.82 -1.97 -24.33
CA SER A 169 -9.96 -0.88 -24.78
C SER A 169 -8.86 -0.59 -23.75
N SER A 170 -7.75 -0.06 -24.22
CA SER A 170 -6.59 0.24 -23.39
C SER A 170 -6.09 1.64 -23.60
N THR A 171 -5.46 2.21 -22.57
CA THR A 171 -4.86 3.55 -22.59
C THR A 171 -3.49 3.48 -21.92
N ALA A 172 -2.52 4.19 -22.48
CA ALA A 172 -1.21 4.33 -21.87
C ALA A 172 -1.27 5.14 -20.57
N ILE A 173 -0.49 4.73 -19.59
CA ILE A 173 -0.32 5.44 -18.33
C ILE A 173 1.16 5.51 -17.98
N GLU A 174 1.55 6.61 -17.35
CA GLU A 174 2.85 6.73 -16.73
C GLU A 174 2.77 7.55 -15.43
N THR A 175 3.67 7.28 -14.50
CA THR A 175 3.89 8.14 -13.34
C THR A 175 4.87 9.26 -13.70
N PRO A 176 4.82 10.43 -13.06
CA PRO A 176 5.90 11.40 -13.22
C PRO A 176 7.22 10.77 -12.73
N ILE A 177 8.32 11.03 -13.44
CA ILE A 177 9.65 10.62 -12.97
C ILE A 177 9.96 11.40 -11.70
N LYS A 178 10.23 10.68 -10.62
CA LYS A 178 10.66 11.26 -9.34
C LYS A 178 12.09 10.84 -9.04
N SER A 179 13.02 11.80 -9.06
CA SER A 179 14.43 11.61 -8.79
C SER A 179 14.93 12.63 -7.75
N LYS A 180 15.51 12.16 -6.67
CA LYS A 180 16.15 13.01 -5.65
C LYS A 180 17.07 12.24 -4.72
N LYS A 181 17.96 12.98 -4.02
CA LYS A 181 18.75 12.43 -2.91
C LYS A 181 17.85 12.27 -1.69
N ALA A 182 17.42 11.04 -1.41
CA ALA A 182 16.47 10.71 -0.34
C ALA A 182 16.62 9.28 0.16
N ARG A 183 15.93 8.94 1.25
CA ARG A 183 15.79 7.56 1.76
C ARG A 183 14.67 6.81 1.03
N LYS A 184 13.71 7.56 0.48
CA LYS A 184 12.54 7.05 -0.24
C LYS A 184 12.10 8.06 -1.30
N VAL A 185 11.72 7.55 -2.45
CA VAL A 185 11.05 8.31 -3.52
C VAL A 185 9.80 7.54 -3.92
N LYS A 186 8.72 8.26 -4.11
CA LYS A 186 7.43 7.73 -4.56
C LYS A 186 6.98 8.52 -5.79
N ALA A 187 6.73 7.83 -6.88
CA ALA A 187 6.04 8.32 -8.06
C ALA A 187 4.63 7.72 -8.09
N LYS A 188 3.62 8.54 -8.32
CA LYS A 188 2.20 8.12 -8.30
C LYS A 188 1.46 8.85 -9.40
N ASN A 189 0.57 8.13 -10.10
CA ASN A 189 -0.42 8.70 -10.99
C ASN A 189 -1.75 7.98 -10.80
N TYR A 190 -2.85 8.70 -11.05
CA TYR A 190 -4.19 8.18 -10.91
C TYR A 190 -4.72 7.75 -12.28
N TYR A 191 -5.59 6.76 -12.29
CA TYR A 191 -6.24 6.28 -13.50
C TYR A 191 -7.66 5.79 -13.22
N TYR A 192 -8.39 5.50 -14.28
CA TYR A 192 -9.65 4.78 -14.25
C TYR A 192 -9.49 3.53 -15.11
N GLY A 193 -9.74 2.36 -14.52
CA GLY A 193 -9.59 1.10 -15.25
C GLY A 193 -8.94 0.01 -14.44
N LYS A 194 -8.50 -1.01 -15.12
CA LYS A 194 -7.87 -2.20 -14.56
C LYS A 194 -6.47 -2.39 -15.16
N VAL A 195 -5.63 -3.15 -14.48
CA VAL A 195 -4.28 -3.49 -14.93
C VAL A 195 -4.19 -5.00 -15.14
N LYS A 196 -3.57 -5.41 -16.21
CA LYS A 196 -3.19 -6.81 -16.44
C LYS A 196 -1.76 -7.04 -15.98
N GLU A 197 -1.47 -8.30 -15.65
CA GLU A 197 -0.12 -8.77 -15.37
C GLU A 197 0.83 -8.44 -16.53
N ARG A 198 2.04 -7.99 -16.20
CA ARG A 198 3.09 -7.62 -17.18
C ARG A 198 2.75 -6.46 -18.13
N GLU A 199 1.73 -5.69 -17.85
CA GLU A 199 1.37 -4.51 -18.64
C GLU A 199 2.00 -3.21 -18.11
N ILE A 200 2.55 -3.25 -16.88
CA ILE A 200 3.23 -2.11 -16.25
C ILE A 200 4.69 -2.45 -16.00
N LEU A 201 5.59 -1.63 -16.52
CA LEU A 201 7.02 -1.68 -16.27
C LEU A 201 7.41 -0.61 -15.26
N GLY A 202 8.03 -0.99 -14.14
CA GLY A 202 8.65 -0.07 -13.20
C GLY A 202 10.14 0.07 -13.46
N THR A 203 10.62 1.31 -13.45
CA THR A 203 12.04 1.65 -13.52
C THR A 203 12.46 2.29 -12.21
N HIS A 204 13.47 1.71 -11.58
CA HIS A 204 14.01 2.14 -10.30
C HIS A 204 15.51 2.34 -10.41
N TYR A 205 16.00 3.46 -9.94
CA TYR A 205 17.43 3.77 -9.93
C TYR A 205 17.93 4.05 -8.53
N HIS A 206 19.16 3.64 -8.26
CA HIS A 206 19.90 3.95 -7.05
C HIS A 206 21.38 4.12 -7.37
N SER A 207 21.99 5.24 -6.95
CA SER A 207 23.37 5.60 -7.33
C SER A 207 24.45 4.56 -6.99
N SER A 208 24.22 3.71 -6.00
CA SER A 208 25.17 2.66 -5.60
C SER A 208 24.76 1.25 -6.03
N VAL A 209 23.54 1.04 -6.54
CA VAL A 209 23.01 -0.28 -6.92
C VAL A 209 22.82 -0.39 -8.43
N GLY A 210 22.54 0.75 -9.09
CA GLY A 210 22.23 0.81 -10.51
C GLY A 210 20.75 0.91 -10.82
N THR A 211 20.40 0.70 -12.08
CA THR A 211 19.03 0.71 -12.58
C THR A 211 18.43 -0.70 -12.57
N VAL A 212 17.18 -0.80 -12.17
CA VAL A 212 16.39 -2.04 -12.21
C VAL A 212 15.09 -1.76 -12.93
N GLN A 213 14.76 -2.62 -13.87
CA GLN A 213 13.47 -2.63 -14.55
C GLN A 213 12.74 -3.93 -14.23
N LYS A 214 11.49 -3.84 -13.82
CA LYS A 214 10.66 -4.97 -13.42
C LYS A 214 9.23 -4.77 -13.88
N TRP A 215 8.63 -5.84 -14.33
CA TRP A 215 7.20 -5.89 -14.62
C TRP A 215 6.40 -6.00 -13.33
N LEU A 216 5.19 -5.49 -13.38
CA LEU A 216 4.17 -5.72 -12.37
C LEU A 216 3.61 -7.13 -12.60
N GLU A 217 3.78 -8.00 -11.61
CA GLU A 217 3.39 -9.42 -11.60
C GLU A 217 2.56 -9.72 -10.35
#